data_1b6852a061485343d6d23273ba426d23
#
_entry.id   1b6852a061485343d6d23273ba426d23
#
_cell.length_a   1.000
_cell.length_b   1.000
_cell.length_c   1.000
_cell.angle_alpha   90.00
_cell.angle_beta   90.00
_cell.angle_gamma   90.00
#
_symmetry.space_group_name_H-M   'P 1'
#
loop_
_entity.id
_entity.type
_entity.pdbx_description
1 polymer ?
#
loop_
_entity_poly.entity_id
_entity_poly.type
_entity_poly.pdbx_seq_one_letter_code
_entity_poly.pdbx_strand_id
1 'polypeptide(L)'
;METINFKFSVPIQIKMSDLDPFNHVNNGIQCHYFDYGRSSYFEHVFQRPIDWSTFDLVLVHVDMDFHNGIEIHDKIVCRSKVTEIGNKSFKMVQQLVDESTGVVKTTCHSVICGFDRQTHQSIPLSEEYLQKLKVES
;
A
#
# COMPACT_ATOMS: atom_id res chain seq x y z
N MET A 1 -17.29 10.68 11.08
CA MET A 1 -16.02 10.13 10.55
C MET A 1 -16.34 9.08 9.48
N GLU A 2 -15.80 9.25 8.31
CA GLU A 2 -16.06 8.30 7.24
C GLU A 2 -15.31 6.99 7.48
N THR A 3 -16.01 5.88 7.28
CA THR A 3 -15.40 4.56 7.34
C THR A 3 -14.98 4.15 5.94
N ILE A 4 -13.70 3.84 5.76
CA ILE A 4 -13.17 3.38 4.49
C ILE A 4 -13.56 1.92 4.30
N ASN A 5 -14.18 1.59 3.18
CA ASN A 5 -14.57 0.24 2.87
C ASN A 5 -13.47 -0.46 2.07
N PHE A 6 -12.59 -1.16 2.79
CA PHE A 6 -11.53 -1.95 2.17
C PHE A 6 -12.05 -3.31 1.74
N LYS A 7 -11.73 -3.68 0.49
CA LYS A 7 -12.10 -4.99 -0.07
C LYS A 7 -10.91 -5.94 -0.17
N PHE A 8 -9.70 -5.45 0.10
CA PHE A 8 -8.47 -6.23 -0.01
C PHE A 8 -7.62 -6.06 1.24
N SER A 9 -7.08 -7.16 1.72
CA SER A 9 -6.10 -7.16 2.78
C SER A 9 -5.13 -8.33 2.58
N VAL A 10 -3.93 -8.18 3.14
CA VAL A 10 -2.91 -9.22 3.12
C VAL A 10 -2.26 -9.29 4.50
N PRO A 11 -1.99 -10.48 5.04
CA PRO A 11 -1.30 -10.61 6.32
C PRO A 11 0.14 -10.10 6.24
N ILE A 12 0.60 -9.49 7.32
CA ILE A 12 1.98 -9.01 7.47
C ILE A 12 2.66 -9.88 8.52
N GLN A 13 3.80 -10.43 8.17
CA GLN A 13 4.63 -11.16 9.13
C GLN A 13 5.57 -10.19 9.84
N ILE A 14 5.38 -10.05 11.17
CA ILE A 14 6.27 -9.26 12.00
C ILE A 14 7.45 -10.12 12.44
N LYS A 15 8.68 -9.60 12.28
CA LYS A 15 9.91 -10.28 12.70
C LYS A 15 10.50 -9.58 13.92
N MET A 16 11.20 -10.34 14.75
CA MET A 16 11.90 -9.78 15.93
C MET A 16 12.82 -8.63 15.53
N SER A 17 13.48 -8.74 14.37
CA SER A 17 14.38 -7.71 13.86
C SER A 17 13.67 -6.42 13.44
N ASP A 18 12.34 -6.42 13.35
CA ASP A 18 11.56 -5.23 13.01
C ASP A 18 11.35 -4.30 14.21
N LEU A 19 11.63 -4.78 15.42
CA LEU A 19 11.34 -4.04 16.65
C LEU A 19 12.44 -3.02 16.97
N ASP A 20 12.01 -1.90 17.56
CA ASP A 20 12.91 -0.87 18.09
C ASP A 20 13.11 -1.05 19.61
N PRO A 21 13.92 -0.17 20.27
CA PRO A 21 14.14 -0.29 21.70
C PRO A 21 12.90 -0.15 22.58
N PHE A 22 11.78 0.33 22.05
CA PHE A 22 10.51 0.45 22.76
C PHE A 22 9.62 -0.80 22.60
N ASN A 23 10.14 -1.87 21.98
CA ASN A 23 9.41 -3.10 21.67
C ASN A 23 8.25 -2.90 20.69
N HIS A 24 8.31 -1.85 19.89
CA HIS A 24 7.34 -1.61 18.83
C HIS A 24 8.03 -1.74 17.47
N VAL A 25 7.27 -2.10 16.46
CA VAL A 25 7.80 -2.13 15.10
C VAL A 25 8.27 -0.73 14.72
N ASN A 26 9.52 -0.62 14.26
CA ASN A 26 10.13 0.64 13.87
C ASN A 26 9.31 1.31 12.76
N ASN A 27 9.14 2.63 12.84
CA ASN A 27 8.36 3.38 11.86
C ASN A 27 8.87 3.19 10.44
N GLY A 28 10.20 3.13 10.25
CA GLY A 28 10.80 2.90 8.94
C GLY A 28 10.51 1.52 8.40
N ILE A 29 10.45 0.52 9.26
CA ILE A 29 10.10 -0.86 8.87
C ILE A 29 8.66 -0.93 8.38
N GLN A 30 7.77 -0.13 8.93
CA GLN A 30 6.37 -0.10 8.48
C GLN A 30 6.24 0.32 7.00
N CYS A 31 7.21 1.08 6.47
CA CYS A 31 7.25 1.38 5.03
C CYS A 31 7.36 0.11 4.20
N HIS A 32 8.13 -0.88 4.65
CA HIS A 32 8.25 -2.17 3.97
C HIS A 32 6.92 -2.94 4.01
N TYR A 33 6.19 -2.85 5.11
CA TYR A 33 4.87 -3.49 5.21
C TYR A 33 3.91 -2.89 4.20
N PHE A 34 3.92 -1.57 4.04
CA PHE A 34 3.08 -0.89 3.05
C PHE A 34 3.51 -1.21 1.63
N ASP A 35 4.82 -1.31 1.36
CA ASP A 35 5.32 -1.70 0.04
C ASP A 35 4.84 -3.12 -0.33
N TYR A 36 4.93 -4.05 0.61
CA TYR A 36 4.45 -5.42 0.40
C TYR A 36 2.93 -5.43 0.16
N GLY A 37 2.18 -4.71 0.97
CA GLY A 37 0.72 -4.61 0.82
C GLY A 37 0.33 -4.00 -0.52
N ARG A 38 1.06 -2.96 -0.96
CA ARG A 38 0.80 -2.30 -2.23
C ARG A 38 1.09 -3.21 -3.41
N SER A 39 2.23 -3.89 -3.38
CA SER A 39 2.60 -4.84 -4.44
C SER A 39 1.60 -5.99 -4.54
N SER A 40 1.18 -6.54 -3.40
CA SER A 40 0.16 -7.59 -3.35
C SER A 40 -1.17 -7.09 -3.90
N TYR A 41 -1.52 -5.84 -3.59
CA TYR A 41 -2.73 -5.22 -4.10
C TYR A 41 -2.70 -5.07 -5.63
N PHE A 42 -1.57 -4.65 -6.18
CA PHE A 42 -1.43 -4.53 -7.63
C PHE A 42 -1.57 -5.89 -8.32
N GLU A 43 -0.98 -6.94 -7.75
CA GLU A 43 -1.16 -8.29 -8.30
C GLU A 43 -2.62 -8.73 -8.27
N HIS A 44 -3.34 -8.36 -7.21
CA HIS A 44 -4.77 -8.61 -7.11
C HIS A 44 -5.56 -7.81 -8.16
N VAL A 45 -5.30 -6.51 -8.27
CA VAL A 45 -6.03 -5.62 -9.19
C VAL A 45 -5.79 -6.03 -10.65
N PHE A 46 -4.54 -6.30 -11.02
CA PHE A 46 -4.18 -6.62 -12.39
C PHE A 46 -4.27 -8.11 -12.71
N GLN A 47 -4.55 -8.94 -11.71
CA GLN A 47 -4.76 -10.39 -11.83
C GLN A 47 -3.60 -11.09 -12.50
N ARG A 48 -2.38 -10.67 -12.17
CA ARG A 48 -1.13 -11.29 -12.63
C ARG A 48 0.01 -10.92 -11.71
N PRO A 49 1.06 -11.77 -11.61
CA PRO A 49 2.27 -11.39 -10.88
C PRO A 49 2.92 -10.16 -11.50
N ILE A 50 3.58 -9.35 -10.66
CA ILE A 50 4.34 -8.21 -11.15
C ILE A 50 5.59 -8.72 -11.87
N ASP A 51 5.78 -8.25 -13.11
CA ASP A 51 7.05 -8.43 -13.83
C ASP A 51 7.91 -7.19 -13.55
N TRP A 52 8.86 -7.34 -12.63
CA TRP A 52 9.70 -6.22 -12.20
C TRP A 52 10.60 -5.67 -13.30
N SER A 53 10.80 -6.41 -14.40
CA SER A 53 11.57 -5.92 -15.54
C SER A 53 10.81 -4.93 -16.42
N THR A 54 9.48 -4.96 -16.38
CA THR A 54 8.61 -4.10 -17.19
C THR A 54 7.68 -3.20 -16.37
N PHE A 55 7.69 -3.34 -15.04
CA PHE A 55 6.78 -2.60 -14.17
C PHE A 55 6.98 -1.10 -14.34
N ASP A 56 5.90 -0.39 -14.62
CA ASP A 56 5.92 1.01 -15.03
C ASP A 56 5.05 1.93 -14.17
N LEU A 57 4.88 1.56 -12.90
CA LEU A 57 4.23 2.40 -11.90
C LEU A 57 5.25 2.75 -10.82
N VAL A 58 5.31 4.03 -10.44
CA VAL A 58 6.28 4.48 -9.44
C VAL A 58 5.59 5.27 -8.33
N LEU A 59 6.00 5.02 -7.10
CA LEU A 59 5.56 5.77 -5.93
C LEU A 59 6.24 7.14 -5.94
N VAL A 60 5.44 8.21 -5.96
CA VAL A 60 5.97 9.58 -6.00
C VAL A 60 5.69 10.37 -4.73
N HIS A 61 4.75 9.91 -3.91
CA HIS A 61 4.44 10.55 -2.64
C HIS A 61 3.92 9.51 -1.67
N VAL A 62 4.32 9.63 -0.41
CA VAL A 62 3.79 8.82 0.68
C VAL A 62 3.79 9.66 1.96
N ASP A 63 2.72 9.56 2.73
CA ASP A 63 2.66 10.09 4.08
C ASP A 63 2.00 9.06 5.00
N MET A 64 2.40 9.07 6.25
CA MET A 64 1.95 8.09 7.23
C MET A 64 1.60 8.77 8.54
N ASP A 65 0.50 8.31 9.15
CA ASP A 65 0.12 8.68 10.51
C ASP A 65 0.18 7.44 11.40
N PHE A 66 0.98 7.52 12.44
CA PHE A 66 1.18 6.43 13.40
C PHE A 66 0.24 6.62 14.57
N HIS A 67 -0.85 5.86 14.61
CA HIS A 67 -1.90 6.02 15.63
C HIS A 67 -1.61 5.20 16.87
N ASN A 68 -1.11 3.98 16.70
CA ASN A 68 -0.84 3.03 17.78
C ASN A 68 0.40 2.22 17.44
N GLY A 69 1.18 1.86 18.46
CA GLY A 69 2.37 1.01 18.27
C GLY A 69 1.99 -0.41 17.86
N ILE A 70 2.82 -1.02 17.03
CA ILE A 70 2.67 -2.41 16.61
C ILE A 70 3.61 -3.27 17.45
N GLU A 71 3.07 -4.30 18.08
CA GLU A 71 3.83 -5.24 18.93
C GLU A 71 4.00 -6.57 18.21
N ILE A 72 4.99 -7.36 18.67
CA ILE A 72 5.39 -8.60 17.98
C ILE A 72 4.27 -9.63 17.86
N HIS A 73 3.33 -9.65 18.81
CA HIS A 73 2.23 -10.62 18.81
C HIS A 73 0.94 -10.12 18.17
N ASP A 74 0.95 -8.87 17.68
CA ASP A 74 -0.19 -8.34 16.95
C ASP A 74 -0.40 -9.11 15.66
N LYS A 75 -1.66 -9.29 15.27
CA LYS A 75 -2.01 -9.95 14.00
C LYS A 75 -2.30 -8.91 12.95
N ILE A 76 -1.23 -8.38 12.35
CA ILE A 76 -1.32 -7.27 11.43
C ILE A 76 -1.71 -7.73 10.03
N VAL A 77 -2.67 -7.03 9.46
CA VAL A 77 -2.99 -7.10 8.02
C VAL A 77 -2.80 -5.71 7.43
N CYS A 78 -2.40 -5.67 6.16
CA CYS A 78 -2.35 -4.43 5.39
C CYS A 78 -3.56 -4.38 4.48
N ARG A 79 -4.40 -3.38 4.65
CA ARG A 79 -5.56 -3.12 3.81
C ARG A 79 -5.20 -2.06 2.79
N SER A 80 -5.65 -2.21 1.56
CA SER A 80 -5.30 -1.29 0.48
C SER A 80 -6.51 -0.96 -0.37
N LYS A 81 -6.58 0.29 -0.83
CA LYS A 81 -7.67 0.76 -1.69
C LYS A 81 -7.22 1.95 -2.53
N VAL A 82 -7.60 1.94 -3.81
CA VAL A 82 -7.50 3.13 -4.67
C VAL A 82 -8.64 4.07 -4.30
N THR A 83 -8.32 5.35 -4.12
CA THR A 83 -9.30 6.38 -3.72
C THR A 83 -9.59 7.39 -4.80
N GLU A 84 -8.63 7.67 -5.69
CA GLU A 84 -8.81 8.68 -6.73
C GLU A 84 -7.95 8.31 -7.93
N ILE A 85 -8.50 8.44 -9.13
CA ILE A 85 -7.80 8.10 -10.38
C ILE A 85 -7.73 9.34 -11.25
N GLY A 86 -6.50 9.74 -11.63
CA GLY A 86 -6.26 10.83 -12.55
C GLY A 86 -5.79 10.31 -13.91
N ASN A 87 -5.19 11.21 -14.70
CA ASN A 87 -4.69 10.85 -16.02
C ASN A 87 -3.34 10.12 -15.96
N LYS A 88 -2.39 10.64 -15.18
CA LYS A 88 -1.03 10.07 -15.04
C LYS A 88 -0.81 9.39 -13.71
N SER A 89 -1.70 9.57 -12.76
CA SER A 89 -1.51 9.09 -11.40
C SER A 89 -2.81 8.63 -10.77
N PHE A 90 -2.68 7.88 -9.68
CA PHE A 90 -3.82 7.54 -8.82
C PHE A 90 -3.36 7.60 -7.36
N LYS A 91 -4.34 7.81 -6.48
CA LYS A 91 -4.10 7.87 -5.04
C LYS A 91 -4.59 6.61 -4.39
N MET A 92 -3.90 6.22 -3.33
CA MET A 92 -4.24 5.06 -2.52
C MET A 92 -4.28 5.43 -1.06
N VAL A 93 -5.09 4.69 -0.31
CA VAL A 93 -5.02 4.64 1.15
C VAL A 93 -4.74 3.21 1.56
N GLN A 94 -3.87 3.05 2.55
CA GLN A 94 -3.57 1.76 3.15
C GLN A 94 -3.60 1.90 4.67
N GLN A 95 -3.93 0.82 5.35
CA GLN A 95 -3.91 0.78 6.81
C GLN A 95 -3.28 -0.53 7.28
N LEU A 96 -2.46 -0.42 8.32
CA LEU A 96 -2.02 -1.58 9.10
C LEU A 96 -2.98 -1.70 10.27
N VAL A 97 -3.63 -2.85 10.37
CA VAL A 97 -4.70 -3.07 11.35
C VAL A 97 -4.43 -4.39 12.08
N ASP A 98 -4.62 -4.37 13.40
CA ASP A 98 -4.63 -5.61 14.17
C ASP A 98 -5.97 -6.29 13.94
N GLU A 99 -5.94 -7.39 13.21
CA GLU A 99 -7.16 -8.10 12.82
C GLU A 99 -7.91 -8.65 14.04
N SER A 100 -7.19 -8.98 15.11
CA SER A 100 -7.82 -9.56 16.30
C SER A 100 -8.61 -8.54 17.12
N THR A 101 -8.27 -7.25 17.04
CA THR A 101 -8.91 -6.19 17.82
C THR A 101 -9.66 -5.16 16.95
N GLY A 102 -9.33 -5.10 15.66
CA GLY A 102 -9.84 -4.06 14.77
C GLY A 102 -9.14 -2.71 14.93
N VAL A 103 -8.11 -2.62 15.77
CA VAL A 103 -7.42 -1.35 16.03
C VAL A 103 -6.54 -0.99 14.83
N VAL A 104 -6.74 0.22 14.29
CA VAL A 104 -5.89 0.77 13.24
C VAL A 104 -4.59 1.25 13.85
N LYS A 105 -3.48 0.69 13.41
CA LYS A 105 -2.15 1.06 13.92
C LYS A 105 -1.56 2.22 13.16
N THR A 106 -1.63 2.19 11.84
CA THR A 106 -1.00 3.19 10.97
C THR A 106 -1.84 3.37 9.71
N THR A 107 -1.99 4.61 9.27
CA THR A 107 -2.64 4.93 7.99
C THR A 107 -1.60 5.53 7.05
N CYS A 108 -1.60 5.08 5.80
CA CYS A 108 -0.67 5.54 4.78
C CYS A 108 -1.46 6.05 3.57
N HIS A 109 -1.13 7.26 3.13
CA HIS A 109 -1.63 7.83 1.88
C HIS A 109 -0.49 7.87 0.88
N SER A 110 -0.77 7.49 -0.37
CA SER A 110 0.26 7.45 -1.41
C SER A 110 -0.27 7.92 -2.75
N VAL A 111 0.65 8.36 -3.60
CA VAL A 111 0.39 8.72 -4.99
C VAL A 111 1.33 7.92 -5.87
N ILE A 112 0.76 7.24 -6.86
CA ILE A 112 1.49 6.39 -7.80
C ILE A 112 1.28 6.94 -9.20
N CYS A 113 2.38 7.07 -9.96
CA CYS A 113 2.36 7.58 -11.33
C CYS A 113 2.74 6.51 -12.32
N GLY A 114 2.21 6.63 -13.55
CA GLY A 114 2.78 5.95 -14.69
C GLY A 114 4.18 6.49 -14.97
N PHE A 115 5.09 5.63 -15.33
CA PHE A 115 6.51 5.96 -15.43
C PHE A 115 7.16 5.25 -16.62
N ASP A 116 7.82 6.04 -17.49
CA ASP A 116 8.58 5.49 -18.60
C ASP A 116 9.99 5.13 -18.11
N ARG A 117 10.32 3.86 -18.15
CA ARG A 117 11.60 3.34 -17.64
C ARG A 117 12.80 3.79 -18.45
N GLN A 118 12.60 4.19 -19.71
CA GLN A 118 13.68 4.64 -20.58
C GLN A 118 13.93 6.14 -20.43
N THR A 119 12.88 6.96 -20.46
CA THR A 119 13.01 8.42 -20.40
C THR A 119 13.02 8.94 -18.98
N HIS A 120 12.60 8.13 -17.99
CA HIS A 120 12.45 8.49 -16.58
C HIS A 120 11.43 9.62 -16.38
N GLN A 121 10.41 9.67 -17.25
CA GLN A 121 9.37 10.71 -17.20
C GLN A 121 8.03 10.06 -16.83
N SER A 122 7.16 10.86 -16.20
CA SER A 122 5.79 10.39 -15.95
C SER A 122 5.03 10.29 -17.27
N ILE A 123 4.19 9.26 -17.38
CA ILE A 123 3.37 9.01 -18.56
C ILE A 123 1.94 8.76 -18.14
N PRO A 124 0.97 8.97 -19.05
CA PRO A 124 -0.42 8.62 -18.76
C PRO A 124 -0.57 7.14 -18.39
N LEU A 125 -1.51 6.87 -17.50
CA LEU A 125 -1.87 5.49 -17.15
C LEU A 125 -2.47 4.81 -18.39
N SER A 126 -2.12 3.54 -18.62
CA SER A 126 -2.68 2.80 -19.74
C SER A 126 -4.17 2.61 -19.56
N GLU A 127 -4.89 2.37 -20.67
CA GLU A 127 -6.32 2.09 -20.62
C GLU A 127 -6.63 0.87 -19.76
N GLU A 128 -5.78 -0.15 -19.83
CA GLU A 128 -5.91 -1.34 -19.00
C GLU A 128 -5.83 -0.98 -17.50
N TYR A 129 -4.85 -0.15 -17.11
CA TYR A 129 -4.74 0.29 -15.73
C TYR A 129 -5.97 1.07 -15.29
N LEU A 130 -6.41 2.03 -16.12
CA LEU A 130 -7.58 2.85 -15.80
C LEU A 130 -8.82 2.00 -15.57
N GLN A 131 -9.08 1.03 -16.43
CA GLN A 131 -10.25 0.17 -16.32
C GLN A 131 -10.20 -0.69 -15.05
N LYS A 132 -9.07 -1.32 -14.78
CA LYS A 132 -8.92 -2.20 -13.62
C LYS A 132 -8.93 -1.43 -12.30
N LEU A 133 -8.32 -0.25 -12.26
CA LEU A 133 -8.34 0.59 -11.07
C LEU A 133 -9.75 1.12 -10.77
N LYS A 134 -10.55 1.42 -11.80
CA LYS A 134 -11.92 1.89 -11.60
C LYS A 134 -12.81 0.85 -10.91
N VAL A 135 -12.58 -0.42 -11.16
CA VAL A 135 -13.32 -1.50 -10.51
C VAL A 135 -13.05 -1.51 -9.01
N GLU A 136 -11.84 -1.09 -8.60
CA GLU A 136 -11.40 -1.10 -7.20
C GLU A 136 -11.75 0.18 -6.43
N SER A 137 -11.96 1.27 -7.12
CA SER A 137 -12.20 2.57 -6.47
C SER A 137 -13.59 2.72 -5.84
#